data_d541ddae5bc47b3266133f7fff0e3a29
#
_entry.id   d541ddae5bc47b3266133f7fff0e3a29
#
_cell.length_a   1.000
_cell.length_b   1.000
_cell.length_c   1.000
_cell.angle_alpha   90.00
_cell.angle_beta   90.00
_cell.angle_gamma   90.00
#
_symmetry.space_group_name_H-M   'P 1'
#
loop_
_entity.id
_entity.type
_entity.pdbx_description
1 polymer ?
#
loop_
_entity_poly.entity_id
_entity_poly.type
_entity_poly.pdbx_seq_one_letter_code
_entity_poly.pdbx_strand_id
1 'polypeptide(L)'
;VIRKILFQSLILFCLSDCTGSKFAEPIAENYVLYLLLTTAGLPCSPQTYTNPWSFTDTNGDVKAGFLNTPGPEVGYLDLISGNVQDNETNVTFSLTLGSIPDTIVIEGNSNIMEYEWFYHFQGKNSFKIGIIPAPKRTPQRIPFQNLEVLVWRNLSFIGGCGNLNVQTNTANWTCEKNTVPDLRELSKTESISVETTAQNKGIRYSDCH
;
A
#
# COMPACT_ATOMS: atom_id res chain seq x y z
N VAL A 1 -22.47 8.71 4.93
CA VAL A 1 -22.86 8.69 6.37
C VAL A 1 -23.67 7.43 6.68
N ILE A 2 -24.72 7.09 5.90
CA ILE A 2 -25.62 5.95 6.14
C ILE A 2 -24.89 4.59 6.06
N ARG A 3 -23.92 4.41 5.14
CA ARG A 3 -23.12 3.16 5.03
C ARG A 3 -22.23 2.90 6.25
N LYS A 4 -21.67 3.95 6.89
CA LYS A 4 -20.84 3.78 8.10
C LYS A 4 -21.68 3.35 9.30
N ILE A 5 -22.91 3.87 9.42
CA ILE A 5 -23.82 3.52 10.52
C ILE A 5 -24.31 2.06 10.38
N LEU A 6 -24.57 1.60 9.14
CA LEU A 6 -24.97 0.20 8.89
C LEU A 6 -23.85 -0.79 9.20
N PHE A 7 -22.59 -0.44 8.92
CA PHE A 7 -21.45 -1.31 9.21
C PHE A 7 -21.18 -1.41 10.72
N GLN A 8 -21.31 -0.30 11.44
CA GLN A 8 -21.21 -0.31 12.91
C GLN A 8 -22.35 -1.06 13.58
N SER A 9 -23.58 -0.94 13.06
CA SER A 9 -24.73 -1.71 13.57
C SER A 9 -24.58 -3.21 13.29
N LEU A 10 -24.02 -3.61 12.15
CA LEU A 10 -23.82 -5.02 11.81
C LEU A 10 -22.78 -5.68 12.73
N ILE A 11 -21.72 -4.97 13.10
CA ILE A 11 -20.70 -5.45 14.04
C ILE A 11 -21.32 -5.59 15.45
N LEU A 12 -22.13 -4.64 15.91
CA LEU A 12 -22.82 -4.75 17.19
C LEU A 12 -23.83 -5.91 17.21
N PHE A 13 -24.53 -6.18 16.12
CA PHE A 13 -25.52 -7.26 16.04
C PHE A 13 -24.87 -8.65 16.05
N CYS A 14 -23.70 -8.82 15.38
CA CYS A 14 -22.94 -10.08 15.45
C CYS A 14 -22.37 -10.36 16.85
N LEU A 15 -22.14 -9.35 17.67
CA LEU A 15 -21.65 -9.50 19.04
C LEU A 15 -22.76 -9.86 20.04
N SER A 16 -24.03 -9.55 19.74
CA SER A 16 -25.15 -9.81 20.65
C SER A 16 -25.79 -11.20 20.52
N ASP A 17 -25.65 -11.85 19.34
CA ASP A 17 -26.27 -13.19 19.12
C ASP A 17 -25.34 -14.38 19.46
N CYS A 18 -24.09 -14.14 19.85
CA CYS A 18 -23.15 -15.19 20.27
C CYS A 18 -23.18 -15.58 21.73
N THR A 19 -24.20 -15.17 22.48
CA THR A 19 -24.29 -15.47 23.96
C THR A 19 -24.77 -16.89 24.29
N GLY A 20 -24.90 -17.78 23.31
CA GLY A 20 -25.44 -19.15 23.50
C GLY A 20 -24.43 -20.28 23.75
N SER A 21 -23.12 -20.06 23.58
CA SER A 21 -22.12 -21.11 23.83
C SER A 21 -21.21 -20.76 25.02
N LYS A 22 -21.20 -21.58 26.02
CA LYS A 22 -20.40 -21.47 27.26
C LYS A 22 -18.88 -21.61 27.07
N PHE A 23 -18.36 -21.39 25.84
CA PHE A 23 -16.93 -21.53 25.47
C PHE A 23 -16.36 -20.41 24.63
N ALA A 24 -16.98 -19.24 24.60
CA ALA A 24 -16.31 -18.06 24.02
C ALA A 24 -15.46 -17.43 25.14
N GLU A 25 -14.18 -17.80 25.19
CA GLU A 25 -13.24 -17.09 26.05
C GLU A 25 -13.18 -15.62 25.60
N PRO A 26 -13.19 -14.64 26.52
CA PRO A 26 -13.10 -13.22 26.22
C PRO A 26 -11.81 -12.84 25.46
N ILE A 27 -10.86 -13.77 25.35
CA ILE A 27 -9.64 -13.68 24.60
C ILE A 27 -9.88 -13.66 23.08
N ALA A 28 -10.87 -14.41 22.57
CA ALA A 28 -11.12 -14.49 21.13
C ALA A 28 -11.74 -13.19 20.56
N GLU A 29 -12.67 -12.58 21.28
CA GLU A 29 -13.29 -11.31 20.84
C GLU A 29 -12.28 -10.17 20.86
N ASN A 30 -11.46 -10.08 21.91
CA ASN A 30 -10.40 -9.10 22.01
C ASN A 30 -9.31 -9.31 20.93
N TYR A 31 -9.03 -10.55 20.56
CA TYR A 31 -8.04 -10.88 19.53
C TYR A 31 -8.53 -10.51 18.13
N VAL A 32 -9.79 -10.78 17.80
CA VAL A 32 -10.39 -10.37 16.51
C VAL A 32 -10.44 -8.84 16.40
N LEU A 33 -10.86 -8.16 17.48
CA LEU A 33 -10.86 -6.70 17.52
C LEU A 33 -9.44 -6.13 17.41
N TYR A 34 -8.48 -6.73 18.11
CA TYR A 34 -7.06 -6.37 18.02
C TYR A 34 -6.52 -6.56 16.60
N LEU A 35 -6.80 -7.69 15.95
CA LEU A 35 -6.43 -7.93 14.55
C LEU A 35 -7.06 -6.90 13.62
N LEU A 36 -8.35 -6.63 13.76
CA LEU A 36 -9.03 -5.61 12.95
C LEU A 36 -8.42 -4.23 13.15
N LEU A 37 -8.08 -3.86 14.39
CA LEU A 37 -7.50 -2.56 14.72
C LEU A 37 -6.03 -2.42 14.28
N THR A 38 -5.29 -3.53 14.21
CA THR A 38 -3.85 -3.49 13.87
C THR A 38 -3.57 -3.75 12.39
N THR A 39 -4.47 -4.46 11.70
CA THR A 39 -4.28 -4.80 10.27
C THR A 39 -5.02 -3.88 9.30
N ALA A 40 -6.12 -3.25 9.75
CA ALA A 40 -6.86 -2.30 8.94
C ALA A 40 -6.26 -0.90 9.12
N GLY A 41 -5.32 -0.50 8.28
CA GLY A 41 -4.95 0.91 8.15
C GLY A 41 -6.13 1.73 7.64
N LEU A 42 -6.20 3.02 7.96
CA LEU A 42 -7.13 3.92 7.27
C LEU A 42 -6.69 4.05 5.81
N PRO A 43 -7.61 3.94 4.86
CA PRO A 43 -7.26 4.16 3.46
C PRO A 43 -6.79 5.60 3.26
N CYS A 44 -5.80 5.76 2.41
CA CYS A 44 -5.34 7.08 1.98
C CYS A 44 -6.50 7.87 1.36
N SER A 45 -6.55 9.16 1.61
CA SER A 45 -7.53 10.04 0.98
C SER A 45 -7.13 10.28 -0.47
N PRO A 46 -7.91 9.80 -1.46
CA PRO A 46 -7.54 9.96 -2.85
C PRO A 46 -7.64 11.43 -3.27
N GLN A 47 -6.68 11.89 -4.06
CA GLN A 47 -6.66 13.21 -4.67
C GLN A 47 -7.12 13.13 -6.13
N THR A 48 -7.60 14.22 -6.70
CA THR A 48 -7.94 14.27 -8.13
C THR A 48 -6.71 14.01 -8.98
N TYR A 49 -6.79 13.05 -9.90
CA TYR A 49 -5.71 12.75 -10.82
C TYR A 49 -5.75 13.70 -12.03
N THR A 50 -4.65 14.37 -12.27
CA THR A 50 -4.39 15.17 -13.49
C THR A 50 -2.99 14.84 -13.98
N ASN A 51 -2.81 14.66 -15.27
CA ASN A 51 -1.50 14.35 -15.83
C ASN A 51 -0.78 15.63 -16.33
N PRO A 52 0.47 15.95 -15.92
CA PRO A 52 1.24 15.25 -14.89
C PRO A 52 0.69 15.46 -13.49
N TRP A 53 0.95 14.50 -12.59
CA TRP A 53 0.58 14.60 -11.18
C TRP A 53 1.81 14.56 -10.29
N SER A 54 1.81 15.33 -9.22
CA SER A 54 2.90 15.34 -8.24
C SER A 54 2.38 15.70 -6.86
N PHE A 55 3.11 15.28 -5.84
CA PHE A 55 2.86 15.63 -4.45
C PHE A 55 4.13 15.93 -3.68
N THR A 56 3.97 16.60 -2.55
CA THR A 56 4.96 16.73 -1.48
C THR A 56 4.28 16.42 -0.16
N ASP A 57 4.97 15.73 0.73
CA ASP A 57 4.43 15.29 2.01
C ASP A 57 5.30 15.73 3.18
N THR A 58 4.78 15.58 4.40
CA THR A 58 5.45 15.97 5.63
C THR A 58 6.37 14.85 6.10
N ASN A 59 7.63 15.17 6.33
CA ASN A 59 8.61 14.21 6.82
C ASN A 59 8.27 13.74 8.25
N GLY A 60 8.35 12.44 8.50
CA GLY A 60 8.25 11.83 9.81
C GLY A 60 6.82 11.58 10.32
N ASP A 61 5.85 11.40 9.45
CA ASP A 61 4.46 11.18 9.83
C ASP A 61 3.92 9.77 9.58
N VAL A 62 4.79 8.78 9.46
CA VAL A 62 4.44 7.35 9.40
C VAL A 62 3.51 6.97 10.55
N LYS A 63 2.44 6.28 10.25
CA LYS A 63 1.41 5.84 11.21
C LYS A 63 1.47 4.34 11.47
N ALA A 64 0.98 3.93 12.63
CA ALA A 64 0.88 2.53 13.04
C ALA A 64 -0.58 2.15 13.34
N GLY A 65 -1.04 1.09 12.69
CA GLY A 65 -2.34 0.47 12.92
C GLY A 65 -3.53 1.38 12.60
N PHE A 66 -4.71 0.89 12.94
CA PHE A 66 -5.99 1.56 12.66
C PHE A 66 -6.15 2.90 13.40
N LEU A 67 -5.54 3.04 14.58
CA LEU A 67 -5.69 4.26 15.40
C LEU A 67 -4.76 5.40 14.93
N ASN A 68 -4.01 5.22 13.84
CA ASN A 68 -3.06 6.22 13.34
C ASN A 68 -2.12 6.75 14.43
N THR A 69 -1.70 5.87 15.33
CA THR A 69 -0.68 6.24 16.31
C THR A 69 0.66 6.49 15.58
N PRO A 70 1.54 7.36 16.10
CA PRO A 70 2.85 7.52 15.51
C PRO A 70 3.56 6.19 15.32
N GLY A 71 4.04 5.93 14.12
CA GLY A 71 4.84 4.75 13.79
C GLY A 71 6.31 4.94 14.12
N PRO A 72 7.16 3.94 13.90
CA PRO A 72 8.59 4.11 14.02
C PRO A 72 9.09 5.06 12.92
N GLU A 73 10.08 5.87 13.22
CA GLU A 73 10.79 6.70 12.25
C GLU A 73 11.63 5.83 11.32
N VAL A 74 10.97 5.17 10.38
CA VAL A 74 11.62 4.34 9.35
C VAL A 74 11.57 5.09 8.04
N GLY A 75 12.64 5.76 7.69
CA GLY A 75 12.70 6.62 6.52
C GLY A 75 12.30 5.97 5.21
N TYR A 76 12.39 4.65 5.07
CA TYR A 76 11.95 3.95 3.86
C TYR A 76 10.42 3.77 3.76
N LEU A 77 9.67 4.11 4.80
CA LEU A 77 8.21 4.18 4.75
C LEU A 77 7.70 5.62 4.65
N ASP A 78 8.55 6.59 4.96
CA ASP A 78 8.22 8.00 5.03
C ASP A 78 8.20 8.62 3.63
N LEU A 79 7.02 8.98 3.16
CA LEU A 79 6.80 9.62 1.86
C LEU A 79 7.24 11.09 1.95
N ILE A 80 8.07 11.53 1.03
CA ILE A 80 8.50 12.93 0.94
C ILE A 80 7.91 13.61 -0.28
N SER A 81 7.95 12.95 -1.42
CA SER A 81 7.38 13.48 -2.65
C SER A 81 7.24 12.39 -3.72
N GLY A 82 6.45 12.66 -4.73
CA GLY A 82 6.36 11.79 -5.88
C GLY A 82 5.81 12.48 -7.11
N ASN A 83 5.97 11.80 -8.24
CA ASN A 83 5.52 12.30 -9.52
C ASN A 83 5.04 11.14 -10.40
N VAL A 84 4.02 11.40 -11.19
CA VAL A 84 3.53 10.53 -12.26
C VAL A 84 3.42 11.35 -13.53
N GLN A 85 4.01 10.84 -14.61
CA GLN A 85 3.89 11.41 -15.93
C GLN A 85 3.44 10.32 -16.91
N ASP A 86 2.24 10.49 -17.44
CA ASP A 86 1.63 9.61 -18.43
C ASP A 86 1.77 10.21 -19.83
N ASN A 87 2.36 9.46 -20.77
CA ASN A 87 2.46 9.83 -22.17
C ASN A 87 1.91 8.71 -23.07
N GLU A 88 1.98 8.87 -24.39
CA GLU A 88 1.40 7.92 -25.34
C GLU A 88 1.98 6.51 -25.23
N THR A 89 3.28 6.38 -24.92
CA THR A 89 4.01 5.12 -24.99
C THR A 89 4.28 4.50 -23.62
N ASN A 90 4.41 5.32 -22.58
CA ASN A 90 4.77 4.87 -21.26
C ASN A 90 4.19 5.74 -20.14
N VAL A 91 4.29 5.23 -18.93
CA VAL A 91 4.03 5.97 -17.68
C VAL A 91 5.30 5.94 -16.86
N THR A 92 5.80 7.09 -16.47
CA THR A 92 6.96 7.23 -15.58
C THR A 92 6.53 7.61 -14.19
N PHE A 93 7.19 7.03 -13.22
CA PHE A 93 6.95 7.24 -11.79
C PHE A 93 8.23 7.64 -11.09
N SER A 94 8.12 8.51 -10.12
CA SER A 94 9.19 8.88 -9.21
C SER A 94 8.62 8.91 -7.80
N LEU A 95 9.31 8.31 -6.84
CA LEU A 95 8.93 8.27 -5.44
C LEU A 95 10.15 8.57 -4.57
N THR A 96 10.09 9.66 -3.83
CA THR A 96 11.12 10.05 -2.86
C THR A 96 10.67 9.67 -1.46
N LEU A 97 11.52 8.96 -0.76
CA LEU A 97 11.33 8.51 0.62
C LEU A 97 12.29 9.26 1.55
N GLY A 98 12.03 9.26 2.84
CA GLY A 98 12.96 9.81 3.83
C GLY A 98 14.34 9.17 3.78
N SER A 99 14.40 7.86 3.48
CA SER A 99 15.64 7.15 3.13
C SER A 99 15.31 5.90 2.32
N ILE A 100 16.26 5.45 1.49
CA ILE A 100 16.16 4.14 0.82
C ILE A 100 17.32 3.28 1.33
N PRO A 101 17.05 2.11 1.95
CA PRO A 101 18.11 1.21 2.39
C PRO A 101 18.73 0.48 1.20
N ASP A 102 20.00 0.14 1.28
CA ASP A 102 20.68 -0.69 0.25
C ASP A 102 19.98 -2.03 0.05
N THR A 103 19.49 -2.60 1.16
CA THR A 103 18.79 -3.89 1.17
C THR A 103 17.60 -3.86 2.11
N ILE A 104 16.54 -4.58 1.77
CA ILE A 104 15.44 -4.90 2.68
C ILE A 104 15.50 -6.36 3.10
N VAL A 105 15.00 -6.64 4.30
CA VAL A 105 14.87 -7.99 4.83
C VAL A 105 13.41 -8.40 4.76
N ILE A 106 13.11 -9.43 3.98
CA ILE A 106 11.81 -10.09 3.98
C ILE A 106 11.94 -11.27 4.94
N GLU A 107 11.21 -11.23 6.05
CA GLU A 107 11.32 -12.21 7.14
C GLU A 107 10.94 -13.64 6.69
N GLY A 108 10.11 -13.75 5.69
CA GLY A 108 9.57 -15.03 5.23
C GLY A 108 8.42 -15.52 6.11
N ASN A 109 7.90 -16.70 5.81
CA ASN A 109 6.80 -17.34 6.55
C ASN A 109 5.42 -16.68 6.38
N SER A 110 5.25 -15.72 5.53
CA SER A 110 3.94 -15.11 5.30
C SER A 110 3.48 -15.29 3.86
N ASN A 111 2.19 -15.48 3.68
CA ASN A 111 1.53 -15.30 2.39
C ASN A 111 1.16 -13.81 2.20
N ILE A 112 1.68 -12.93 3.04
CA ILE A 112 1.38 -11.52 3.11
C ILE A 112 2.58 -10.76 2.55
N MET A 113 2.32 -9.72 1.77
CA MET A 113 3.34 -8.78 1.33
C MET A 113 3.77 -7.94 2.54
N GLU A 114 5.04 -8.06 2.93
CA GLU A 114 5.58 -7.42 4.13
C GLU A 114 5.86 -5.93 3.92
N TYR A 115 6.16 -5.55 2.67
CA TYR A 115 6.47 -4.18 2.27
C TYR A 115 5.81 -3.85 0.95
N GLU A 116 5.31 -2.63 0.81
CA GLU A 116 4.75 -2.12 -0.42
C GLU A 116 4.97 -0.61 -0.52
N TRP A 117 5.31 -0.12 -1.72
CA TRP A 117 5.40 1.28 -2.08
C TRP A 117 4.67 1.46 -3.40
N PHE A 118 3.50 2.07 -3.40
CA PHE A 118 2.66 2.06 -4.58
C PHE A 118 1.82 3.32 -4.78
N TYR A 119 1.47 3.55 -6.03
CA TYR A 119 0.44 4.46 -6.48
C TYR A 119 -0.85 3.68 -6.69
N HIS A 120 -1.93 4.20 -6.17
CA HIS A 120 -3.27 3.63 -6.33
C HIS A 120 -4.15 4.61 -7.11
N PHE A 121 -4.54 4.23 -8.32
CA PHE A 121 -5.43 5.00 -9.18
C PHE A 121 -6.84 4.42 -9.08
N GLN A 122 -7.84 5.29 -8.98
CA GLN A 122 -9.23 4.92 -8.82
C GLN A 122 -10.10 5.58 -9.88
N GLY A 123 -11.11 4.86 -10.35
CA GLY A 123 -12.07 5.27 -11.36
C GLY A 123 -12.95 4.09 -11.74
N LYS A 124 -13.38 4.00 -12.98
CA LYS A 124 -14.10 2.83 -13.50
C LYS A 124 -13.27 1.55 -13.35
N ASN A 125 -11.97 1.63 -13.57
CA ASN A 125 -10.98 0.62 -13.25
C ASN A 125 -10.02 1.17 -12.20
N SER A 126 -9.58 0.33 -11.27
CA SER A 126 -8.54 0.66 -10.32
C SER A 126 -7.21 0.06 -10.73
N PHE A 127 -6.12 0.82 -10.52
CA PHE A 127 -4.77 0.31 -10.74
C PHE A 127 -3.95 0.49 -9.46
N LYS A 128 -3.16 -0.52 -9.13
CA LYS A 128 -2.12 -0.47 -8.10
C LYS A 128 -0.78 -0.70 -8.80
N ILE A 129 0.10 0.29 -8.76
CA ILE A 129 1.37 0.28 -9.50
C ILE A 129 2.50 0.64 -8.53
N GLY A 130 3.45 -0.24 -8.35
CA GLY A 130 4.55 0.07 -7.45
C GLY A 130 5.50 -1.06 -7.15
N ILE A 131 6.40 -0.79 -6.22
CA ILE A 131 7.42 -1.73 -5.73
C ILE A 131 6.74 -2.66 -4.72
N ILE A 132 6.55 -3.91 -5.10
CA ILE A 132 5.79 -4.88 -4.31
C ILE A 132 6.56 -6.20 -4.28
N PRO A 133 7.44 -6.40 -3.29
CA PRO A 133 8.19 -7.64 -3.16
C PRO A 133 7.27 -8.84 -3.00
N ALA A 134 7.51 -9.87 -3.79
CA ALA A 134 6.76 -11.12 -3.65
C ALA A 134 7.04 -11.76 -2.27
N PRO A 135 6.01 -12.32 -1.61
CA PRO A 135 6.19 -13.07 -0.37
C PRO A 135 7.21 -14.19 -0.53
N LYS A 136 8.06 -14.39 0.47
CA LYS A 136 9.07 -15.44 0.48
C LYS A 136 8.78 -16.46 1.57
N ARG A 137 9.15 -17.71 1.35
CA ARG A 137 8.99 -18.78 2.34
C ARG A 137 10.10 -18.81 3.38
N THR A 138 11.25 -18.22 3.08
CA THR A 138 12.43 -18.14 3.94
C THR A 138 12.91 -16.70 3.98
N PRO A 139 13.53 -16.26 5.09
CA PRO A 139 14.09 -14.93 5.18
C PRO A 139 15.08 -14.67 4.04
N GLN A 140 14.97 -13.52 3.42
CA GLN A 140 15.85 -13.10 2.33
C GLN A 140 16.25 -11.63 2.49
N ARG A 141 17.51 -11.33 2.17
CA ARG A 141 17.98 -9.96 1.95
C ARG A 141 17.96 -9.68 0.46
N ILE A 142 17.25 -8.63 0.06
CA ILE A 142 17.11 -8.26 -1.34
C ILE A 142 17.61 -6.82 -1.48
N PRO A 143 18.59 -6.54 -2.37
CA PRO A 143 18.95 -5.17 -2.71
C PRO A 143 17.69 -4.39 -3.17
N PHE A 144 17.50 -3.18 -2.65
CA PHE A 144 16.29 -2.40 -2.96
C PHE A 144 16.12 -2.20 -4.47
N GLN A 145 17.19 -1.92 -5.19
CA GLN A 145 17.18 -1.76 -6.65
C GLN A 145 16.78 -3.01 -7.45
N ASN A 146 16.78 -4.19 -6.81
CA ASN A 146 16.39 -5.47 -7.43
C ASN A 146 14.95 -5.85 -7.12
N LEU A 147 14.19 -4.96 -6.47
CA LEU A 147 12.77 -5.20 -6.21
C LEU A 147 11.98 -5.05 -7.51
N GLU A 148 10.94 -5.86 -7.63
CA GLU A 148 10.07 -5.84 -8.79
C GLU A 148 9.04 -4.71 -8.68
N VAL A 149 8.78 -4.05 -9.81
CA VAL A 149 7.69 -3.09 -9.94
C VAL A 149 6.54 -3.78 -10.66
N LEU A 150 5.43 -3.93 -9.96
CA LEU A 150 4.29 -4.72 -10.41
C LEU A 150 3.06 -3.84 -10.65
N VAL A 151 2.17 -4.33 -11.52
CA VAL A 151 0.93 -3.65 -11.90
C VAL A 151 -0.25 -4.59 -11.66
N TRP A 152 -1.23 -4.10 -10.89
CA TRP A 152 -2.52 -4.75 -10.71
C TRP A 152 -3.63 -3.87 -11.28
N ARG A 153 -4.64 -4.51 -11.83
CA ARG A 153 -5.90 -3.88 -12.23
C ARG A 153 -7.06 -4.63 -11.58
N ASN A 154 -7.93 -3.90 -10.85
CA ASN A 154 -9.08 -4.47 -10.15
C ASN A 154 -8.69 -5.71 -9.31
N LEU A 155 -7.58 -5.61 -8.54
CA LEU A 155 -7.00 -6.68 -7.71
C LEU A 155 -6.38 -7.86 -8.48
N SER A 156 -6.34 -7.83 -9.80
CA SER A 156 -5.71 -8.86 -10.63
C SER A 156 -4.34 -8.40 -11.11
N PHE A 157 -3.32 -9.23 -10.94
CA PHE A 157 -1.99 -8.97 -11.49
C PHE A 157 -2.05 -8.98 -13.03
N ILE A 158 -1.51 -7.94 -13.67
CA ILE A 158 -1.54 -7.80 -15.13
C ILE A 158 -0.16 -7.63 -15.77
N GLY A 159 0.89 -7.45 -14.99
CA GLY A 159 2.25 -7.35 -15.51
C GLY A 159 3.21 -6.63 -14.60
N GLY A 160 4.44 -6.47 -15.08
CA GLY A 160 5.50 -5.71 -14.40
C GLY A 160 5.99 -4.55 -15.26
N CYS A 161 6.59 -3.58 -14.61
CA CYS A 161 7.28 -2.46 -15.24
C CYS A 161 8.76 -2.77 -15.45
N GLY A 162 9.47 -1.87 -16.11
CA GLY A 162 10.93 -1.94 -16.28
C GLY A 162 11.70 -1.84 -14.96
N ASN A 163 13.02 -1.85 -15.10
CA ASN A 163 13.92 -1.85 -13.93
C ASN A 163 13.72 -0.62 -13.04
N LEU A 164 13.78 -0.88 -11.74
CA LEU A 164 13.83 0.14 -10.72
C LEU A 164 15.20 0.83 -10.75
N ASN A 165 15.20 2.16 -10.85
CA ASN A 165 16.41 2.98 -10.76
C ASN A 165 16.36 3.80 -9.47
N VAL A 166 17.32 3.56 -8.58
CA VAL A 166 17.41 4.23 -7.29
C VAL A 166 18.55 5.23 -7.31
N GLN A 167 18.25 6.48 -6.98
CA GLN A 167 19.22 7.55 -6.85
C GLN A 167 19.03 8.26 -5.52
N THR A 168 19.99 8.14 -4.61
CA THR A 168 19.89 8.65 -3.25
C THR A 168 18.61 8.13 -2.58
N ASN A 169 17.63 8.98 -2.35
CA ASN A 169 16.36 8.64 -1.70
C ASN A 169 15.17 8.57 -2.67
N THR A 170 15.44 8.56 -3.97
CA THR A 170 14.40 8.57 -5.00
C THR A 170 14.44 7.28 -5.82
N ALA A 171 13.33 6.60 -5.87
CA ALA A 171 13.06 5.43 -6.69
C ALA A 171 12.31 5.86 -7.96
N ASN A 172 12.86 5.53 -9.13
CA ASN A 172 12.26 5.85 -10.43
C ASN A 172 12.00 4.56 -11.21
N TRP A 173 10.87 4.49 -11.90
CA TRP A 173 10.57 3.38 -12.81
C TRP A 173 9.70 3.84 -13.97
N THR A 174 9.70 3.04 -15.03
CA THR A 174 8.91 3.29 -16.23
C THR A 174 8.12 2.04 -16.60
N CYS A 175 6.85 2.20 -16.84
CA CYS A 175 5.95 1.16 -17.32
C CYS A 175 5.62 1.40 -18.79
N GLU A 176 6.04 0.50 -19.66
CA GLU A 176 5.75 0.58 -21.08
C GLU A 176 4.32 0.10 -21.39
N LYS A 177 3.53 0.92 -22.08
CA LYS A 177 2.15 0.59 -22.47
C LYS A 177 2.06 -0.54 -23.51
N ASN A 178 3.17 -0.86 -24.16
CA ASN A 178 3.25 -2.02 -25.03
C ASN A 178 3.40 -3.32 -24.24
N THR A 179 4.10 -3.28 -23.12
CA THR A 179 4.30 -4.43 -22.22
C THR A 179 3.08 -4.65 -21.33
N VAL A 180 2.46 -3.56 -20.85
CA VAL A 180 1.23 -3.60 -20.03
C VAL A 180 0.16 -2.74 -20.73
N PRO A 181 -0.57 -3.28 -21.72
CA PRO A 181 -1.51 -2.52 -22.55
C PRO A 181 -2.64 -1.84 -21.78
N ASP A 182 -3.04 -2.42 -20.67
CA ASP A 182 -4.11 -1.90 -19.80
C ASP A 182 -3.80 -0.50 -19.24
N LEU A 183 -2.52 -0.12 -19.15
CA LEU A 183 -2.10 1.21 -18.72
C LEU A 183 -2.55 2.34 -19.66
N ARG A 184 -3.02 2.02 -20.88
CA ARG A 184 -3.66 3.01 -21.78
C ARG A 184 -4.96 3.56 -21.20
N GLU A 185 -5.55 2.86 -20.23
CA GLU A 185 -6.74 3.30 -19.53
C GLU A 185 -6.45 4.15 -18.30
N LEU A 186 -5.17 4.32 -17.92
CA LEU A 186 -4.79 5.09 -16.74
C LEU A 186 -5.28 6.54 -16.81
N SER A 187 -5.23 7.15 -17.99
CA SER A 187 -5.74 8.53 -18.23
C SER A 187 -7.24 8.69 -17.99
N LYS A 188 -7.99 7.60 -17.84
CA LYS A 188 -9.44 7.59 -17.54
C LYS A 188 -9.73 7.46 -16.05
N THR A 189 -8.71 7.39 -15.20
CA THR A 189 -8.88 7.36 -13.75
C THR A 189 -9.18 8.75 -13.21
N GLU A 190 -9.94 8.81 -12.12
CA GLU A 190 -10.46 10.05 -11.56
C GLU A 190 -9.62 10.56 -10.40
N SER A 191 -9.04 9.63 -9.66
CA SER A 191 -8.26 9.96 -8.46
C SER A 191 -7.05 9.06 -8.28
N ILE A 192 -6.11 9.56 -7.49
CA ILE A 192 -4.84 8.91 -7.16
C ILE A 192 -4.56 9.08 -5.67
N SER A 193 -3.92 8.08 -5.08
CA SER A 193 -3.27 8.17 -3.79
C SER A 193 -1.93 7.44 -3.84
N VAL A 194 -1.04 7.77 -2.93
CA VAL A 194 0.25 7.10 -2.76
C VAL A 194 0.30 6.52 -1.37
N GLU A 195 0.80 5.31 -1.26
CA GLU A 195 0.91 4.64 0.02
C GLU A 195 2.21 3.86 0.11
N THR A 196 2.85 3.95 1.27
CA THR A 196 3.89 3.00 1.68
C THR A 196 3.34 2.16 2.81
N THR A 197 3.60 0.87 2.79
CA THR A 197 3.18 -0.02 3.87
C THR A 197 4.27 -0.98 4.27
N ALA A 198 4.31 -1.30 5.56
CA ALA A 198 5.04 -2.44 6.08
C ALA A 198 4.19 -3.18 7.08
N GLN A 199 4.31 -4.50 7.08
CA GLN A 199 3.65 -5.33 8.09
C GLN A 199 4.69 -6.10 8.89
N ASN A 200 4.71 -5.90 10.20
CA ASN A 200 5.61 -6.59 11.11
C ASN A 200 4.83 -7.09 12.32
N LYS A 201 4.89 -8.39 12.60
CA LYS A 201 4.23 -9.06 13.75
C LYS A 201 2.75 -8.71 13.89
N GLY A 202 2.04 -8.59 12.75
CA GLY A 202 0.61 -8.27 12.72
C GLY A 202 0.28 -6.77 12.85
N ILE A 203 1.26 -5.91 13.03
CA ILE A 203 1.06 -4.46 13.01
C ILE A 203 1.37 -3.94 11.60
N ARG A 204 0.43 -3.19 11.02
CA ARG A 204 0.65 -2.46 9.77
C ARG A 204 1.14 -1.07 10.08
N TYR A 205 2.21 -0.69 9.43
CA TYR A 205 2.74 0.66 9.38
C TYR A 205 2.44 1.23 8.00
N SER A 206 2.06 2.48 7.92
CA SER A 206 1.80 3.12 6.64
C SER A 206 2.07 4.62 6.69
N ASP A 207 2.42 5.14 5.55
CA ASP A 207 2.38 6.53 5.24
C ASP A 207 1.57 6.76 3.97
N CYS A 208 0.93 7.93 3.84
CA CYS A 208 -0.18 8.13 2.94
C CYS A 208 -0.27 9.55 2.43
N HIS A 209 -0.36 9.70 1.11
CA HIS A 209 -0.67 10.99 0.48
C HIS A 209 -1.81 10.88 -0.54
#